data_68f5a826a10752443c7bdc403d1a14b8
#
_entry.id   68f5a826a10752443c7bdc403d1a14b8
#
_cell.length_a   1.000
_cell.length_b   1.000
_cell.length_c   1.000
_cell.angle_alpha   90.00
_cell.angle_beta   90.00
_cell.angle_gamma   90.00
#
_symmetry.space_group_name_H-M   'P 1'
#
loop_
_entity.id
_entity.type
_entity.pdbx_description
1 polymer ?
#
loop_
_entity_poly.entity_id
_entity_poly.type
_entity_poly.pdbx_seq_one_letter_code
_entity_poly.pdbx_strand_id
1 'polypeptide(L)'
;YHTGRSPNDKFIVREPESEKNIWWGKVNKGMSAECAERIYFKMMAYIQGKDLYVEDCYASADEKHRIGIRVVTENAWHTLFARNMFRRYANDAELASHKTDFTIIQMPNFHADREVDCTNSEVFILLNFAKRLVLIGGTSYAGEIKKSVFTIMNYLMPLRGVMSMHCSANVG
;
A
#
# COMPACT_ATOMS: atom_id res chain seq x y z
N TYR A 1 -16.28 -12.35 2.75
CA TYR A 1 -16.32 -10.95 3.07
C TYR A 1 -15.60 -10.20 1.95
N HIS A 2 -15.56 -8.88 1.88
CA HIS A 2 -14.99 -8.00 0.87
C HIS A 2 -13.89 -8.63 -0.03
N THR A 3 -14.26 -9.20 -1.16
CA THR A 3 -13.36 -9.89 -2.10
C THR A 3 -13.18 -9.12 -3.41
N GLY A 4 -13.76 -7.94 -3.50
CA GLY A 4 -13.65 -7.01 -4.62
C GLY A 4 -12.98 -5.69 -4.21
N ARG A 5 -12.75 -4.82 -5.18
CA ARG A 5 -12.20 -3.49 -4.94
C ARG A 5 -13.10 -2.64 -4.06
N SER A 6 -12.46 -1.85 -3.19
CA SER A 6 -13.12 -0.88 -2.29
C SER A 6 -12.67 0.55 -2.60
N PRO A 7 -13.00 1.11 -3.78
CA PRO A 7 -12.47 2.41 -4.22
C PRO A 7 -12.96 3.57 -3.32
N ASN A 8 -14.08 3.39 -2.64
CA ASN A 8 -14.65 4.40 -1.75
C ASN A 8 -13.98 4.45 -0.38
N ASP A 9 -13.21 3.44 -0.02
CA ASP A 9 -12.58 3.27 1.29
C ASP A 9 -11.07 3.51 1.25
N LYS A 10 -10.60 4.17 0.18
CA LYS A 10 -9.21 4.56 0.01
C LYS A 10 -9.02 6.00 0.49
N PHE A 11 -8.01 6.19 1.32
CA PHE A 11 -7.63 7.47 1.90
C PHE A 11 -6.14 7.72 1.74
N ILE A 12 -5.77 9.00 1.65
CA ILE A 12 -4.38 9.47 1.70
C ILE A 12 -4.27 10.38 2.92
N VAL A 13 -3.26 10.16 3.74
CA VAL A 13 -3.01 11.00 4.91
C VAL A 13 -2.59 12.40 4.44
N ARG A 14 -3.22 13.44 5.01
CA ARG A 14 -2.85 14.82 4.75
C ARG A 14 -1.59 15.16 5.51
N GLU A 15 -0.55 15.51 4.77
CA GLU A 15 0.75 15.85 5.30
C GLU A 15 1.40 16.97 4.50
N PRO A 16 2.17 17.86 5.15
CA PRO A 16 2.72 19.06 4.50
C PRO A 16 3.53 18.78 3.24
N GLU A 17 4.30 17.68 3.22
CA GLU A 17 5.19 17.35 2.09
C GLU A 17 4.44 16.88 0.85
N SER A 18 3.38 16.09 1.04
CA SER A 18 2.64 15.47 -0.06
C SER A 18 1.39 16.27 -0.47
N GLU A 19 0.80 17.02 0.44
CA GLU A 19 -0.51 17.65 0.27
C GLU A 19 -0.62 18.52 -0.99
N LYS A 20 0.41 19.31 -1.28
CA LYS A 20 0.45 20.23 -2.44
C LYS A 20 0.51 19.53 -3.80
N ASN A 21 0.93 18.26 -3.82
CA ASN A 21 1.11 17.49 -5.06
C ASN A 21 -0.04 16.51 -5.31
N ILE A 22 -1.05 16.49 -4.44
CA ILE A 22 -2.19 15.57 -4.56
C ILE A 22 -3.42 16.33 -5.02
N TRP A 23 -4.03 15.84 -6.09
CA TRP A 23 -5.33 16.34 -6.55
C TRP A 23 -6.43 15.79 -5.64
N TRP A 24 -6.79 16.56 -4.62
CA TRP A 24 -7.82 16.21 -3.65
C TRP A 24 -9.23 16.26 -4.23
N GLY A 25 -10.10 15.33 -3.82
CA GLY A 25 -11.48 15.28 -4.26
C GLY A 25 -12.11 13.90 -4.09
N LYS A 26 -13.05 13.57 -4.95
CA LYS A 26 -13.80 12.30 -4.89
C LYS A 26 -12.90 11.05 -5.03
N VAL A 27 -11.79 11.17 -5.77
CA VAL A 27 -10.87 10.05 -6.03
C VAL A 27 -9.82 9.94 -4.93
N ASN A 28 -9.20 11.07 -4.57
CA ASN A 28 -8.17 11.12 -3.52
C ASN A 28 -8.77 11.77 -2.27
N LYS A 29 -9.32 10.93 -1.39
CA LYS A 29 -9.91 11.38 -0.13
C LYS A 29 -8.82 11.58 0.91
N GLY A 30 -8.85 12.72 1.59
CA GLY A 30 -7.90 13.00 2.67
C GLY A 30 -8.35 12.38 4.00
N MET A 31 -7.38 11.92 4.79
CA MET A 31 -7.56 11.55 6.19
C MET A 31 -6.59 12.37 7.05
N SER A 32 -7.03 12.80 8.22
CA SER A 32 -6.14 13.51 9.16
C SER A 32 -5.04 12.61 9.68
N ALA A 33 -3.89 13.18 10.05
CA ALA A 33 -2.79 12.44 10.65
C ALA A 33 -3.20 11.75 11.95
N GLU A 34 -4.06 12.39 12.75
CA GLU A 34 -4.57 11.83 14.01
C GLU A 34 -5.39 10.55 13.78
N CYS A 35 -6.35 10.57 12.84
CA CYS A 35 -7.14 9.38 12.49
C CYS A 35 -6.24 8.25 11.96
N ALA A 36 -5.28 8.61 11.11
CA ALA A 36 -4.33 7.65 10.54
C ALA A 36 -3.44 7.01 11.63
N GLU A 37 -2.99 7.80 12.59
CA GLU A 37 -2.20 7.29 13.72
C GLU A 37 -3.02 6.36 14.63
N ARG A 38 -4.26 6.70 14.88
CA ARG A 38 -5.17 5.84 15.65
C ARG A 38 -5.34 4.47 15.00
N ILE A 39 -5.61 4.42 13.69
CA ILE A 39 -5.70 3.18 12.93
C ILE A 39 -4.38 2.41 13.00
N TYR A 40 -3.25 3.10 12.82
CA TYR A 40 -1.93 2.49 12.92
C TYR A 40 -1.72 1.79 14.26
N PHE A 41 -1.92 2.47 15.38
CA PHE A 41 -1.73 1.89 16.72
C PHE A 41 -2.69 0.74 17.00
N LYS A 42 -3.95 0.83 16.58
CA LYS A 42 -4.91 -0.27 16.69
C LYS A 42 -4.44 -1.49 15.89
N MET A 43 -3.97 -1.28 14.65
CA MET A 43 -3.46 -2.37 13.82
C MET A 43 -2.18 -2.98 14.42
N MET A 44 -1.26 -2.17 14.96
CA MET A 44 -0.06 -2.67 15.64
C MET A 44 -0.39 -3.48 16.89
N ALA A 45 -1.43 -3.10 17.64
CA ALA A 45 -1.93 -3.89 18.77
C ALA A 45 -2.58 -5.21 18.28
N TYR A 46 -3.33 -5.17 17.18
CA TYR A 46 -4.00 -6.33 16.60
C TYR A 46 -3.04 -7.42 16.14
N ILE A 47 -1.89 -7.06 15.61
CA ILE A 47 -0.90 -8.02 15.08
C ILE A 47 -0.02 -8.66 16.17
N GLN A 48 -0.10 -8.21 17.41
CA GLN A 48 0.70 -8.79 18.52
C GLN A 48 0.38 -10.26 18.70
N GLY A 49 1.42 -11.10 18.75
CA GLY A 49 1.29 -12.55 18.94
C GLY A 49 0.75 -13.33 17.74
N LYS A 50 0.63 -12.70 16.57
CA LYS A 50 0.21 -13.37 15.33
C LYS A 50 1.41 -13.78 14.49
N ASP A 51 1.30 -14.90 13.80
CA ASP A 51 2.20 -15.26 12.72
C ASP A 51 1.89 -14.39 11.50
N LEU A 52 2.92 -13.77 10.94
CA LEU A 52 2.82 -12.89 9.79
C LEU A 52 3.73 -13.39 8.66
N TYR A 53 3.26 -13.23 7.44
CA TYR A 53 4.02 -13.51 6.23
C TYR A 53 4.62 -12.20 5.71
N VAL A 54 5.91 -12.23 5.39
CA VAL A 54 6.64 -11.06 4.87
C VAL A 54 7.24 -11.38 3.52
N GLU A 55 7.03 -10.53 2.53
CA GLU A 55 7.66 -10.60 1.22
C GLU A 55 8.36 -9.28 0.90
N ASP A 56 9.66 -9.36 0.64
CA ASP A 56 10.45 -8.27 0.11
C ASP A 56 10.57 -8.39 -1.40
N CYS A 57 10.13 -7.37 -2.10
CA CYS A 57 10.04 -7.32 -3.55
C CYS A 57 10.25 -5.87 -4.03
N TYR A 58 10.14 -5.64 -5.33
CA TYR A 58 10.22 -4.28 -5.87
C TYR A 58 9.27 -4.05 -7.04
N ALA A 59 8.89 -2.80 -7.23
CA ALA A 59 8.15 -2.33 -8.37
C ALA A 59 9.10 -1.63 -9.36
N SER A 60 8.82 -1.73 -10.65
CA SER A 60 9.61 -1.32 -11.81
C SER A 60 10.72 -2.28 -12.21
N ALA A 61 10.78 -2.57 -13.51
CA ALA A 61 11.87 -3.32 -14.12
C ALA A 61 13.12 -2.44 -14.30
N ASP A 62 12.92 -1.13 -14.53
CA ASP A 62 13.99 -0.15 -14.66
C ASP A 62 14.60 0.13 -13.27
N GLU A 63 15.89 -0.15 -13.14
CA GLU A 63 16.64 0.01 -11.88
C GLU A 63 16.65 1.45 -11.36
N LYS A 64 16.70 2.43 -12.27
CA LYS A 64 16.71 3.85 -11.93
C LYS A 64 15.40 4.28 -11.22
N HIS A 65 14.30 3.61 -11.54
CA HIS A 65 12.96 3.93 -11.05
C HIS A 65 12.38 2.86 -10.12
N ARG A 66 13.25 1.92 -9.70
CA ARG A 66 12.89 0.84 -8.78
C ARG A 66 12.45 1.40 -7.43
N ILE A 67 11.39 0.80 -6.87
CA ILE A 67 10.86 1.10 -5.53
C ILE A 67 10.84 -0.22 -4.77
N GLY A 68 11.58 -0.28 -3.65
CA GLY A 68 11.58 -1.44 -2.76
C GLY A 68 10.30 -1.50 -1.92
N ILE A 69 9.64 -2.64 -1.95
CA ILE A 69 8.36 -2.87 -1.29
C ILE A 69 8.50 -4.01 -0.30
N ARG A 70 8.10 -3.77 0.95
CA ARG A 70 7.88 -4.84 1.94
C ARG A 70 6.39 -5.03 2.13
N VAL A 71 5.91 -6.25 1.91
CA VAL A 71 4.51 -6.63 2.11
C VAL A 71 4.42 -7.52 3.34
N VAL A 72 3.58 -7.13 4.30
CA VAL A 72 3.31 -7.86 5.55
C VAL A 72 1.84 -8.25 5.56
N THR A 73 1.55 -9.52 5.72
CA THR A 73 0.17 -10.02 5.66
C THR A 73 -0.09 -11.11 6.71
N GLU A 74 -1.34 -11.26 7.15
CA GLU A 74 -1.75 -12.36 8.02
C GLU A 74 -2.14 -13.64 7.26
N ASN A 75 -2.27 -13.58 5.94
CA ASN A 75 -2.62 -14.72 5.11
C ASN A 75 -1.56 -15.02 4.05
N ALA A 76 -1.06 -16.25 4.01
CA ALA A 76 -0.02 -16.68 3.07
C ALA A 76 -0.36 -16.39 1.60
N TRP A 77 -1.62 -16.51 1.20
CA TRP A 77 -2.02 -16.30 -0.19
C TRP A 77 -1.87 -14.84 -0.65
N HIS A 78 -2.01 -13.84 0.25
CA HIS A 78 -1.74 -12.44 -0.06
C HIS A 78 -0.26 -12.20 -0.34
N THR A 79 0.60 -12.86 0.41
CA THR A 79 2.05 -12.84 0.17
C THR A 79 2.40 -13.52 -1.15
N LEU A 80 1.78 -14.67 -1.44
CA LEU A 80 1.95 -15.34 -2.74
C LEU A 80 1.46 -14.47 -3.90
N PHE A 81 0.36 -13.73 -3.74
CA PHE A 81 -0.10 -12.76 -4.72
C PHE A 81 0.96 -11.65 -4.94
N ALA A 82 1.49 -11.07 -3.86
CA ALA A 82 2.53 -10.03 -3.95
C ALA A 82 3.78 -10.57 -4.67
N ARG A 83 4.24 -11.78 -4.32
CA ARG A 83 5.37 -12.47 -4.92
C ARG A 83 5.21 -12.71 -6.44
N ASN A 84 3.98 -12.93 -6.91
CA ASN A 84 3.71 -13.09 -8.34
C ASN A 84 3.44 -11.75 -9.06
N MET A 85 2.99 -10.74 -8.34
CA MET A 85 2.63 -9.45 -8.91
C MET A 85 3.82 -8.50 -9.08
N PHE A 86 4.76 -8.54 -8.13
CA PHE A 86 5.94 -7.67 -8.12
C PHE A 86 7.18 -8.40 -8.60
N ARG A 87 8.25 -7.66 -8.82
CA ARG A 87 9.55 -8.20 -9.17
C ARG A 87 10.23 -8.79 -7.95
N ARG A 88 10.76 -10.00 -8.11
CA ARG A 88 11.52 -10.71 -7.09
C ARG A 88 13.01 -10.49 -7.28
N TYR A 89 13.78 -10.63 -6.22
CA TYR A 89 15.23 -10.72 -6.29
C TYR A 89 15.65 -12.05 -6.91
N ALA A 90 16.74 -12.04 -7.69
CA ALA A 90 17.19 -13.22 -8.40
C ALA A 90 17.82 -14.27 -7.47
N ASN A 91 18.39 -13.81 -6.35
CA ASN A 91 19.08 -14.67 -5.39
C ASN A 91 19.08 -14.02 -3.98
N ASP A 92 19.53 -14.79 -2.99
CA ASP A 92 19.54 -14.36 -1.58
C ASP A 92 20.49 -13.18 -1.32
N ALA A 93 21.58 -13.05 -2.07
CA ALA A 93 22.51 -11.93 -1.93
C ALA A 93 21.85 -10.60 -2.37
N GLU A 94 21.11 -10.63 -3.46
CA GLU A 94 20.31 -9.47 -3.88
C GLU A 94 19.19 -9.17 -2.88
N LEU A 95 18.50 -10.20 -2.38
CA LEU A 95 17.48 -10.04 -1.35
C LEU A 95 18.06 -9.42 -0.07
N ALA A 96 19.25 -9.85 0.35
CA ALA A 96 19.93 -9.28 1.53
C ALA A 96 20.27 -7.80 1.35
N SER A 97 20.36 -7.30 0.12
CA SER A 97 20.57 -5.88 -0.20
C SER A 97 19.28 -5.05 -0.27
N HIS A 98 18.12 -5.66 0.01
CA HIS A 98 16.82 -4.99 -0.08
C HIS A 98 16.78 -3.72 0.76
N LYS A 99 16.33 -2.64 0.13
CA LYS A 99 15.99 -1.39 0.81
C LYS A 99 14.49 -1.18 0.71
N THR A 100 13.82 -1.15 1.84
CA THR A 100 12.39 -0.89 1.89
C THR A 100 12.12 0.60 1.70
N ASP A 101 11.51 0.96 0.57
CA ASP A 101 11.01 2.33 0.34
C ASP A 101 9.59 2.49 0.89
N PHE A 102 8.75 1.46 0.77
CA PHE A 102 7.40 1.44 1.29
C PHE A 102 7.07 0.10 1.94
N THR A 103 6.39 0.16 3.08
CA THR A 103 5.81 -1.02 3.74
C THR A 103 4.30 -1.04 3.51
N ILE A 104 3.77 -2.19 3.13
CA ILE A 104 2.34 -2.44 2.99
C ILE A 104 1.93 -3.49 3.99
N ILE A 105 1.01 -3.17 4.88
CA ILE A 105 0.49 -4.08 5.89
C ILE A 105 -0.97 -4.36 5.55
N GLN A 106 -1.30 -5.62 5.25
CA GLN A 106 -2.68 -6.03 4.97
C GLN A 106 -3.18 -7.04 6.00
N MET A 107 -4.20 -6.63 6.75
CA MET A 107 -4.86 -7.42 7.79
C MET A 107 -6.35 -7.55 7.46
N PRO A 108 -6.75 -8.57 6.69
CA PRO A 108 -8.15 -8.74 6.25
C PRO A 108 -9.17 -8.82 7.38
N ASN A 109 -8.77 -9.38 8.51
CA ASN A 109 -9.66 -9.56 9.67
C ASN A 109 -9.57 -8.39 10.68
N PHE A 110 -8.78 -7.37 10.41
CA PHE A 110 -8.77 -6.12 11.17
C PHE A 110 -9.77 -5.15 10.54
N HIS A 111 -10.85 -4.88 11.25
CA HIS A 111 -11.94 -4.01 10.81
C HIS A 111 -11.83 -2.64 11.47
N ALA A 112 -12.04 -1.57 10.70
CA ALA A 112 -12.13 -0.24 11.26
C ALA A 112 -13.50 -0.01 11.92
N ASP A 113 -13.51 0.82 12.95
CA ASP A 113 -14.73 1.35 13.55
C ASP A 113 -15.08 2.67 12.88
N ARG A 114 -16.17 2.69 12.13
CA ARG A 114 -16.62 3.87 11.37
C ARG A 114 -16.84 5.12 12.24
N GLU A 115 -17.28 4.93 13.47
CA GLU A 115 -17.60 6.05 14.37
C GLU A 115 -16.33 6.69 14.94
N VAL A 116 -15.25 5.91 15.04
CA VAL A 116 -14.03 6.35 15.73
C VAL A 116 -12.86 6.56 14.77
N ASP A 117 -12.74 5.74 13.71
CA ASP A 117 -11.54 5.67 12.87
C ASP A 117 -11.60 6.55 11.62
N CYS A 118 -12.62 7.41 11.48
CA CYS A 118 -12.76 8.34 10.34
C CYS A 118 -12.86 7.62 8.99
N THR A 119 -13.38 6.41 8.95
CA THR A 119 -13.56 5.61 7.74
C THR A 119 -15.01 5.62 7.27
N ASN A 120 -15.24 5.27 5.99
CA ASN A 120 -16.61 5.18 5.45
C ASN A 120 -17.27 3.84 5.79
N SER A 121 -16.46 2.80 5.96
CA SER A 121 -16.89 1.45 6.28
C SER A 121 -15.86 0.77 7.20
N GLU A 122 -16.05 -0.49 7.49
CA GLU A 122 -15.08 -1.32 8.20
C GLU A 122 -13.80 -1.61 7.38
N VAL A 123 -13.89 -1.38 6.05
CA VAL A 123 -12.76 -1.51 5.12
C VAL A 123 -12.03 -0.18 5.02
N PHE A 124 -10.72 -0.24 4.92
CA PHE A 124 -9.89 0.93 4.59
C PHE A 124 -8.61 0.56 3.85
N ILE A 125 -8.20 1.45 2.98
CA ILE A 125 -6.90 1.47 2.34
C ILE A 125 -6.30 2.84 2.62
N LEU A 126 -5.32 2.92 3.49
CA LEU A 126 -4.74 4.15 3.99
C LEU A 126 -3.29 4.30 3.52
N LEU A 127 -3.00 5.33 2.72
CA LEU A 127 -1.65 5.66 2.26
C LEU A 127 -1.09 6.83 3.07
N ASN A 128 0.12 6.64 3.59
CA ASN A 128 0.89 7.69 4.27
C ASN A 128 2.23 7.84 3.55
N PHE A 129 2.41 8.93 2.80
CA PHE A 129 3.63 9.16 2.01
C PHE A 129 4.82 9.53 2.89
N ALA A 130 4.66 10.34 3.94
CA ALA A 130 5.75 10.72 4.82
C ALA A 130 6.26 9.52 5.64
N LYS A 131 5.35 8.69 6.14
CA LYS A 131 5.73 7.44 6.84
C LYS A 131 6.09 6.28 5.89
N ARG A 132 5.93 6.48 4.57
CA ARG A 132 6.14 5.44 3.56
C ARG A 132 5.42 4.14 3.88
N LEU A 133 4.16 4.27 4.27
CA LEU A 133 3.36 3.19 4.82
C LEU A 133 1.99 3.11 4.14
N VAL A 134 1.55 1.88 3.89
CA VAL A 134 0.17 1.60 3.48
C VAL A 134 -0.43 0.62 4.48
N LEU A 135 -1.60 0.94 5.00
CA LEU A 135 -2.39 0.04 5.84
C LEU A 135 -3.65 -0.35 5.08
N ILE A 136 -3.93 -1.64 5.03
CA ILE A 136 -5.12 -2.21 4.39
C ILE A 136 -5.80 -3.10 5.41
N GLY A 137 -7.04 -2.79 5.75
CA GLY A 137 -7.84 -3.58 6.70
C GLY A 137 -9.24 -3.89 6.18
N GLY A 138 -9.88 -4.92 6.75
CA GLY A 138 -11.26 -5.29 6.51
C GLY A 138 -11.55 -5.92 5.14
N THR A 139 -10.54 -6.12 4.29
CA THR A 139 -10.72 -6.70 2.95
C THR A 139 -9.77 -7.84 2.66
N SER A 140 -10.29 -8.89 2.06
CA SER A 140 -9.53 -10.04 1.55
C SER A 140 -9.05 -9.84 0.11
N TYR A 141 -9.37 -8.72 -0.52
CA TYR A 141 -8.96 -8.47 -1.91
C TYR A 141 -7.47 -8.09 -2.01
N ALA A 142 -6.63 -9.04 -2.41
CA ALA A 142 -5.19 -8.82 -2.56
C ALA A 142 -4.83 -7.75 -3.61
N GLY A 143 -5.72 -7.49 -4.57
CA GLY A 143 -5.54 -6.45 -5.57
C GLY A 143 -5.37 -5.05 -5.00
N GLU A 144 -5.77 -4.79 -3.75
CA GLU A 144 -5.50 -3.50 -3.09
C GLU A 144 -4.01 -3.30 -2.80
N ILE A 145 -3.22 -4.37 -2.57
CA ILE A 145 -1.76 -4.30 -2.49
C ILE A 145 -1.19 -3.72 -3.80
N LYS A 146 -1.55 -4.32 -4.95
CA LYS A 146 -1.13 -3.84 -6.27
C LYS A 146 -1.55 -2.40 -6.51
N LYS A 147 -2.82 -2.08 -6.22
CA LYS A 147 -3.38 -0.74 -6.47
C LYS A 147 -2.74 0.33 -5.58
N SER A 148 -2.33 -0.01 -4.39
CA SER A 148 -1.60 0.89 -3.49
C SER A 148 -0.22 1.21 -4.04
N VAL A 149 0.54 0.21 -4.49
CA VAL A 149 1.85 0.42 -5.13
C VAL A 149 1.70 1.25 -6.42
N PHE A 150 0.67 0.97 -7.21
CA PHE A 150 0.39 1.77 -8.41
C PHE A 150 0.09 3.24 -8.06
N THR A 151 -0.63 3.51 -6.97
CA THR A 151 -0.85 4.87 -6.48
C THR A 151 0.45 5.53 -6.03
N ILE A 152 1.33 4.80 -5.34
CA ILE A 152 2.65 5.29 -4.94
C ILE A 152 3.46 5.69 -6.19
N MET A 153 3.49 4.84 -7.21
CA MET A 153 4.18 5.14 -8.47
C MET A 153 3.57 6.35 -9.19
N ASN A 154 2.24 6.46 -9.25
CA ASN A 154 1.56 7.61 -9.83
C ASN A 154 1.84 8.94 -9.11
N TYR A 155 2.20 8.89 -7.84
CA TYR A 155 2.65 10.05 -7.09
C TYR A 155 4.14 10.34 -7.32
N LEU A 156 5.02 9.33 -7.18
CA LEU A 156 6.46 9.52 -7.20
C LEU A 156 7.04 9.75 -8.60
N MET A 157 6.55 9.01 -9.62
CA MET A 157 7.15 9.04 -10.95
C MET A 157 6.99 10.39 -11.65
N PRO A 158 5.82 11.05 -11.64
CA PRO A 158 5.70 12.40 -12.20
C PRO A 158 6.64 13.43 -11.55
N LEU A 159 6.88 13.32 -10.23
CA LEU A 159 7.84 14.18 -9.53
C LEU A 159 9.29 13.95 -9.98
N ARG A 160 9.57 12.82 -10.62
CA ARG A 160 10.85 12.46 -11.22
C ARG A 160 10.88 12.67 -12.75
N GLY A 161 9.85 13.33 -13.32
CA GLY A 161 9.72 13.55 -14.75
C GLY A 161 9.38 12.31 -15.57
N VAL A 162 8.83 11.27 -14.94
CA VAL A 162 8.46 9.98 -15.56
C VAL A 162 6.96 9.78 -15.51
N MET A 163 6.36 9.46 -16.66
CA MET A 163 4.94 9.15 -16.72
C MET A 163 4.69 7.71 -16.24
N SER A 164 3.75 7.55 -15.32
CA SER A 164 3.24 6.26 -14.85
C SER A 164 1.81 6.08 -15.32
N MET A 165 1.49 4.93 -15.94
CA MET A 165 0.13 4.66 -16.41
C MET A 165 -0.21 3.17 -16.31
N HIS A 166 -1.50 2.88 -16.17
CA HIS A 166 -2.05 1.54 -16.18
C HIS A 166 -2.41 1.14 -17.61
N CYS A 167 -1.44 0.60 -18.32
CA CYS A 167 -1.59 0.28 -19.76
C CYS A 167 -0.80 -0.98 -20.12
N SER A 168 -0.94 -1.39 -21.39
CA SER A 168 0.02 -2.24 -22.08
C SER A 168 0.70 -1.42 -23.19
N ALA A 169 1.94 -1.77 -23.50
CA ALA A 169 2.72 -1.17 -24.58
C ALA A 169 3.18 -2.27 -25.54
N ASN A 170 3.00 -2.02 -26.83
CA ASN A 170 3.44 -2.93 -27.88
C ASN A 170 4.33 -2.14 -28.86
N VAL A 171 5.34 -2.80 -29.38
CA VAL A 171 6.19 -2.32 -30.45
C VAL A 171 5.94 -3.21 -31.66
N GLY A 172 5.53 -2.61 -32.78
CA GLY A 172 5.33 -3.30 -34.05
C GLY A 172 6.63 -3.39 -34.86
#